data_e40ed3eacaf6c32fd6fb06fcce37acec
#
_entry.id   e40ed3eacaf6c32fd6fb06fcce37acec
#
_cell.length_a   1.000
_cell.length_b   1.000
_cell.length_c   1.000
_cell.angle_alpha   90.00
_cell.angle_beta   90.00
_cell.angle_gamma   90.00
#
_symmetry.space_group_name_H-M   'P 1'
#
loop_
_entity.id
_entity.type
_entity.pdbx_description
1 polymer ?
#
loop_
_entity_poly.entity_id
_entity_poly.type
_entity_poly.pdbx_seq_one_letter_code
_entity_poly.pdbx_strand_id
1 'polypeptide(L)'
;SSAASDVYKRQTLEGGNKQSLLQACGRGYFVVGILGVNQEPTNHALRDISALKADLEKWGRKLVLLFPNQEQAGKYRAADFPGLPNTVIYGIDTEDIAQQIVKNMKLKRKDTLPIFIIADTFNRVVFVSQGYTIGLGEQLVKTVKGL
;
A
#
# COMPACT_ATOMS: atom_id res chain seq x y z
N SER A 1 -13.23 14.28 11.87
CA SER A 1 -13.00 13.51 10.65
C SER A 1 -13.03 12.03 10.96
N SER A 2 -13.53 11.23 10.04
CA SER A 2 -13.44 9.80 10.19
C SER A 2 -11.99 9.36 10.12
N ALA A 3 -11.68 8.24 10.72
CA ALA A 3 -10.33 7.68 10.66
C ALA A 3 -9.92 7.32 9.23
N ALA A 4 -10.88 7.04 8.35
CA ALA A 4 -10.60 6.81 6.94
C ALA A 4 -10.06 8.06 6.25
N SER A 5 -10.51 9.28 6.62
CA SER A 5 -9.93 10.50 6.06
C SER A 5 -8.50 10.75 6.54
N ASP A 6 -8.12 10.21 7.69
CA ASP A 6 -6.75 10.34 8.18
C ASP A 6 -5.76 9.50 7.34
N VAL A 7 -6.22 8.41 6.72
CA VAL A 7 -5.41 7.59 5.81
C VAL A 7 -4.90 8.40 4.63
N TYR A 8 -5.62 9.45 4.23
CA TYR A 8 -5.27 10.28 3.08
C TYR A 8 -4.46 11.52 3.44
N LYS A 9 -4.06 11.67 4.70
CA LYS A 9 -3.22 12.77 5.13
C LYS A 9 -1.80 12.62 4.58
N ARG A 10 -1.01 13.65 4.82
CA ARG A 10 0.30 13.78 4.22
C ARG A 10 1.24 12.63 4.58
N GLN A 11 1.91 12.12 3.57
CA GLN A 11 2.98 11.14 3.68
C GLN A 11 4.26 11.74 3.10
N THR A 12 5.41 11.28 3.56
CA THR A 12 6.68 11.66 2.96
C THR A 12 6.95 10.70 1.81
N LEU A 13 6.74 11.16 0.59
CA LEU A 13 6.94 10.37 -0.62
C LEU A 13 8.37 10.51 -1.14
N GLU A 14 8.68 9.82 -2.24
CA GLU A 14 9.97 9.94 -2.91
C GLU A 14 10.35 11.39 -3.15
N GLY A 15 11.63 11.71 -2.95
CA GLY A 15 12.13 13.08 -3.05
C GLY A 15 11.94 13.91 -1.79
N GLY A 16 11.42 13.31 -0.70
CA GLY A 16 11.27 13.96 0.59
C GLY A 16 10.08 14.90 0.71
N ASN A 17 9.23 14.98 -0.30
CA ASN A 17 8.06 15.85 -0.29
C ASN A 17 6.91 15.23 0.50
N LYS A 18 6.29 16.01 1.38
CA LYS A 18 5.06 15.59 2.05
C LYS A 18 3.87 15.85 1.14
N GLN A 19 3.15 14.79 0.82
CA GLN A 19 1.95 14.85 0.00
C GLN A 19 0.85 14.00 0.61
N SER A 20 -0.40 14.40 0.42
CA SER A 20 -1.53 13.53 0.70
C SER A 20 -1.63 12.46 -0.40
N LEU A 21 -2.28 11.35 -0.10
CA LEU A 21 -2.52 10.32 -1.11
C LEU A 21 -3.40 10.84 -2.24
N LEU A 22 -4.31 11.78 -1.95
CA LEU A 22 -5.10 12.44 -2.97
C LEU A 22 -4.22 13.20 -3.97
N GLN A 23 -3.24 13.96 -3.46
CA GLN A 23 -2.32 14.69 -4.32
C GLN A 23 -1.44 13.75 -5.16
N ALA A 24 -1.00 12.65 -4.58
CA ALA A 24 -0.12 11.69 -5.25
C ALA A 24 -0.85 10.83 -6.27
N CYS A 25 -2.09 10.42 -5.97
CA CYS A 25 -2.83 9.41 -6.73
C CYS A 25 -3.96 9.99 -7.57
N GLY A 26 -4.40 11.21 -7.26
CA GLY A 26 -5.59 11.79 -7.88
C GLY A 26 -6.88 11.15 -7.36
N ARG A 27 -7.98 11.42 -8.07
CA ARG A 27 -9.29 10.88 -7.70
C ARG A 27 -9.43 9.43 -8.14
N GLY A 28 -10.31 8.71 -7.48
CA GLY A 28 -10.61 7.31 -7.75
C GLY A 28 -9.92 6.39 -6.77
N TYR A 29 -9.90 5.11 -7.09
CA TYR A 29 -9.33 4.09 -6.22
C TYR A 29 -7.82 4.04 -6.35
N PHE A 30 -7.17 3.66 -5.26
CA PHE A 30 -5.73 3.40 -5.23
C PHE A 30 -5.44 2.28 -4.22
N VAL A 31 -4.29 1.67 -4.38
CA VAL A 31 -3.80 0.63 -3.46
C VAL A 31 -2.74 1.23 -2.56
N VAL A 32 -2.84 0.98 -1.26
CA VAL A 32 -1.80 1.34 -0.30
C VAL A 32 -1.32 0.07 0.38
N GLY A 33 -0.02 -0.14 0.35
CA GLY A 33 0.64 -1.22 1.08
C GLY A 33 1.60 -0.65 2.11
N ILE A 34 1.56 -1.16 3.33
CA ILE A 34 2.52 -0.82 4.37
C ILE A 34 3.42 -2.03 4.57
N LEU A 35 4.71 -1.85 4.38
CA LEU A 35 5.66 -2.94 4.21
C LEU A 35 6.49 -3.19 5.46
N GLY A 36 6.75 -4.46 5.76
CA GLY A 36 7.79 -4.87 6.69
C GLY A 36 9.01 -5.32 5.89
N VAL A 37 9.98 -4.43 5.71
CA VAL A 37 11.12 -4.68 4.83
C VAL A 37 11.95 -5.87 5.31
N ASN A 38 12.37 -6.72 4.37
CA ASN A 38 13.15 -7.94 4.60
C ASN A 38 12.40 -9.02 5.41
N GLN A 39 11.09 -8.86 5.58
CA GLN A 39 10.26 -9.89 6.19
C GLN A 39 9.62 -10.76 5.10
N GLU A 40 9.56 -12.07 5.33
CA GLU A 40 9.01 -13.01 4.35
C GLU A 40 7.57 -12.72 3.94
N PRO A 41 6.65 -12.36 4.85
CA PRO A 41 5.29 -12.03 4.42
C PRO A 41 5.25 -10.87 3.41
N THR A 42 6.03 -9.83 3.63
CA THR A 42 6.14 -8.70 2.69
C THR A 42 6.75 -9.14 1.37
N ASN A 43 7.82 -9.92 1.41
CA ASN A 43 8.48 -10.41 0.20
C ASN A 43 7.55 -11.27 -0.65
N HIS A 44 6.79 -12.16 -0.03
CA HIS A 44 5.79 -12.97 -0.73
C HIS A 44 4.71 -12.10 -1.38
N ALA A 45 4.20 -11.12 -0.64
CA ALA A 45 3.17 -10.23 -1.16
C ALA A 45 3.67 -9.43 -2.37
N LEU A 46 4.89 -8.88 -2.29
CA LEU A 46 5.47 -8.12 -3.40
C LEU A 46 5.74 -9.00 -4.63
N ARG A 47 6.12 -10.25 -4.44
CA ARG A 47 6.28 -11.20 -5.55
C ARG A 47 4.94 -11.53 -6.21
N ASP A 48 3.89 -11.73 -5.41
CA ASP A 48 2.53 -11.95 -5.94
C ASP A 48 2.07 -10.77 -6.80
N ILE A 49 2.27 -9.55 -6.30
CA ILE A 49 1.92 -8.32 -7.01
C ILE A 49 2.75 -8.18 -8.28
N SER A 50 4.03 -8.51 -8.22
CA SER A 50 4.93 -8.47 -9.37
C SER A 50 4.49 -9.42 -10.48
N ALA A 51 3.97 -10.58 -10.12
CA ALA A 51 3.47 -11.54 -11.10
C ALA A 51 2.23 -11.04 -11.85
N LEU A 52 1.56 -10.02 -11.32
CA LEU A 52 0.34 -9.44 -11.89
C LEU A 52 0.57 -8.02 -12.42
N LYS A 53 1.81 -7.70 -12.74
CA LYS A 53 2.23 -6.39 -13.24
C LYS A 53 1.37 -5.88 -14.40
N ALA A 54 1.12 -6.74 -15.39
CA ALA A 54 0.36 -6.36 -16.57
C ALA A 54 -1.08 -5.94 -16.23
N ASP A 55 -1.73 -6.68 -15.31
CA ASP A 55 -3.09 -6.34 -14.87
C ASP A 55 -3.13 -5.01 -14.15
N LEU A 56 -2.14 -4.74 -13.29
CA LEU A 56 -2.08 -3.51 -12.52
C LEU A 56 -1.75 -2.31 -13.40
N GLU A 57 -0.86 -2.46 -14.37
CA GLU A 57 -0.54 -1.40 -15.33
C GLU A 57 -1.74 -1.09 -16.23
N LYS A 58 -2.49 -2.12 -16.63
CA LYS A 58 -3.72 -1.94 -17.41
C LYS A 58 -4.78 -1.20 -16.60
N TRP A 59 -4.88 -1.47 -15.31
CA TRP A 59 -5.78 -0.73 -14.40
C TRP A 59 -5.42 0.76 -14.36
N GLY A 60 -4.14 1.09 -14.44
CA GLY A 60 -3.65 2.45 -14.62
C GLY A 60 -3.73 3.34 -13.39
N ARG A 61 -4.17 2.83 -12.24
CA ARG A 61 -4.22 3.59 -11.00
C ARG A 61 -2.96 3.36 -10.18
N LYS A 62 -2.77 4.17 -9.16
CA LYS A 62 -1.53 4.15 -8.38
C LYS A 62 -1.50 3.05 -7.34
N LEU A 63 -0.32 2.48 -7.19
CA LEU A 63 0.05 1.60 -6.10
C LEU A 63 1.05 2.36 -5.22
N VAL A 64 0.66 2.63 -3.98
CA VAL A 64 1.51 3.34 -3.03
C VAL A 64 2.06 2.33 -2.02
N LEU A 65 3.37 2.28 -1.90
CA LEU A 65 4.05 1.42 -0.93
C LEU A 65 4.74 2.29 0.12
N LEU A 66 4.31 2.14 1.36
CA LEU A 66 4.80 2.94 2.47
C LEU A 66 5.69 2.10 3.39
N PHE A 67 6.76 2.72 3.85
CA PHE A 67 7.63 2.15 4.86
C PHE A 67 7.25 2.73 6.23
N PRO A 68 7.31 1.92 7.30
CA PRO A 68 6.97 2.41 8.64
C PRO A 68 7.83 3.59 9.11
N ASN A 69 9.10 3.61 8.69
CA ASN A 69 10.04 4.66 9.07
C ASN A 69 11.20 4.73 8.08
N GLN A 70 12.06 5.72 8.26
CA GLN A 70 13.21 5.95 7.39
C GLN A 70 14.21 4.79 7.42
N GLU A 71 14.39 4.15 8.55
CA GLU A 71 15.30 3.02 8.67
C GLU A 71 14.85 1.86 7.77
N GLN A 72 13.57 1.53 7.81
CA GLN A 72 13.00 0.49 6.94
C GLN A 72 13.13 0.87 5.47
N ALA A 73 12.87 2.13 5.13
CA ALA A 73 13.02 2.62 3.76
C ALA A 73 14.45 2.44 3.26
N GLY A 74 15.43 2.70 4.11
CA GLY A 74 16.85 2.56 3.75
C GLY A 74 17.28 1.12 3.49
N LYS A 75 16.57 0.15 4.02
CA LYS A 75 16.85 -1.28 3.83
C LYS A 75 16.16 -1.87 2.60
N TYR A 76 15.19 -1.17 2.04
CA TYR A 76 14.43 -1.67 0.90
C TYR A 76 15.26 -1.58 -0.39
N ARG A 77 15.19 -2.63 -1.20
CA ARG A 77 15.86 -2.69 -2.49
C ARG A 77 14.85 -2.96 -3.59
N ALA A 78 14.54 -1.94 -4.35
CA ALA A 78 13.61 -2.06 -5.48
C ALA A 78 14.08 -3.11 -6.50
N ALA A 79 15.40 -3.27 -6.64
CA ALA A 79 15.99 -4.26 -7.54
C ALA A 79 15.61 -5.72 -7.18
N ASP A 80 15.19 -5.98 -5.95
CA ASP A 80 14.73 -7.30 -5.54
C ASP A 80 13.32 -7.62 -6.06
N PHE A 81 12.59 -6.61 -6.53
CA PHE A 81 11.21 -6.74 -7.03
C PHE A 81 11.06 -6.02 -8.39
N PRO A 82 11.79 -6.47 -9.42
CA PRO A 82 11.80 -5.78 -10.72
C PRO A 82 10.47 -5.86 -11.47
N GLY A 83 9.60 -6.79 -11.06
CA GLY A 83 8.29 -6.97 -11.67
C GLY A 83 7.20 -6.09 -11.10
N LEU A 84 7.48 -5.19 -10.15
CA LEU A 84 6.48 -4.27 -9.67
C LEU A 84 6.07 -3.28 -10.78
N PRO A 85 4.78 -2.86 -10.81
CA PRO A 85 4.32 -1.90 -11.81
C PRO A 85 5.13 -0.59 -11.75
N ASN A 86 5.33 0.04 -12.90
CA ASN A 86 6.04 1.33 -12.96
C ASN A 86 5.20 2.49 -12.38
N THR A 87 3.95 2.24 -12.06
CA THR A 87 3.06 3.21 -11.39
C THR A 87 3.25 3.26 -9.89
N VAL A 88 4.16 2.47 -9.33
CA VAL A 88 4.42 2.44 -7.87
C VAL A 88 4.96 3.79 -7.40
N ILE A 89 4.41 4.26 -6.29
CA ILE A 89 4.89 5.43 -5.56
C ILE A 89 5.36 4.94 -4.19
N TYR A 90 6.60 5.27 -3.83
CA TYR A 90 7.14 4.94 -2.52
C TYR A 90 7.05 6.11 -1.55
N GLY A 91 6.85 5.83 -0.28
CA GLY A 91 6.83 6.86 0.75
C GLY A 91 7.06 6.30 2.13
N ILE A 92 7.09 7.20 3.12
CA ILE A 92 7.24 6.86 4.53
C ILE A 92 5.95 7.20 5.24
N ASP A 93 5.48 6.30 6.09
CA ASP A 93 4.25 6.47 6.88
C ASP A 93 4.51 7.42 8.06
N THR A 94 4.70 8.70 7.76
CA THR A 94 5.03 9.74 8.75
C THR A 94 3.88 10.06 9.69
N GLU A 95 2.63 9.77 9.29
CA GLU A 95 1.43 10.05 10.08
C GLU A 95 0.92 8.80 10.81
N ASP A 96 1.68 7.70 10.77
CA ASP A 96 1.32 6.42 11.40
C ASP A 96 -0.08 5.95 11.01
N ILE A 97 -0.36 5.95 9.72
CA ILE A 97 -1.66 5.45 9.22
C ILE A 97 -1.81 3.95 9.45
N ALA A 98 -0.69 3.22 9.59
CA ALA A 98 -0.74 1.80 9.93
C ALA A 98 -1.52 1.58 11.23
N GLN A 99 -1.23 2.36 12.28
CA GLN A 99 -1.93 2.27 13.56
C GLN A 99 -3.40 2.64 13.42
N GLN A 100 -3.70 3.64 12.61
CA GLN A 100 -5.07 4.07 12.37
C GLN A 100 -5.88 3.00 11.64
N ILE A 101 -5.29 2.37 10.62
CA ILE A 101 -5.92 1.28 9.90
C ILE A 101 -6.19 0.10 10.85
N VAL A 102 -5.19 -0.29 11.63
CA VAL A 102 -5.31 -1.39 12.59
C VAL A 102 -6.45 -1.14 13.56
N LYS A 103 -6.52 0.05 14.13
CA LYS A 103 -7.55 0.42 15.09
C LYS A 103 -8.95 0.41 14.46
N ASN A 104 -9.09 1.01 13.28
CA ASN A 104 -10.40 1.24 12.67
C ASN A 104 -10.95 0.02 11.95
N MET A 105 -10.07 -0.82 11.42
CA MET A 105 -10.46 -2.06 10.73
C MET A 105 -10.44 -3.26 11.67
N LYS A 106 -10.15 -3.05 12.96
CA LYS A 106 -10.07 -4.10 13.97
C LYS A 106 -9.10 -5.22 13.58
N LEU A 107 -7.95 -4.81 13.07
CA LEU A 107 -6.89 -5.72 12.67
C LEU A 107 -6.02 -6.11 13.85
N LYS A 108 -5.04 -6.98 13.58
CA LYS A 108 -3.99 -7.33 14.52
C LYS A 108 -3.03 -6.13 14.69
N ARG A 109 -1.98 -6.31 15.50
CA ARG A 109 -1.01 -5.24 15.76
C ARG A 109 -0.46 -4.63 14.47
N LYS A 110 -0.11 -3.33 14.51
CA LYS A 110 0.40 -2.59 13.33
C LYS A 110 1.71 -3.13 12.78
N ASP A 111 2.47 -3.88 13.57
CA ASP A 111 3.72 -4.50 13.12
C ASP A 111 3.50 -5.87 12.46
N THR A 112 2.27 -6.34 12.36
CA THR A 112 1.92 -7.50 11.55
C THR A 112 1.77 -7.03 10.09
N LEU A 113 2.87 -7.01 9.38
CA LEU A 113 2.96 -6.47 8.03
C LEU A 113 3.15 -7.59 7.00
N PRO A 114 2.78 -7.38 5.72
CA PRO A 114 2.29 -6.13 5.17
C PRO A 114 0.81 -5.89 5.45
N ILE A 115 0.39 -4.62 5.37
CA ILE A 115 -1.03 -4.25 5.36
C ILE A 115 -1.33 -3.68 3.98
N PHE A 116 -2.35 -4.20 3.31
CA PHE A 116 -2.82 -3.66 2.03
C PHE A 116 -4.26 -3.21 2.15
N ILE A 117 -4.55 -2.04 1.61
CA ILE A 117 -5.92 -1.55 1.44
C ILE A 117 -6.12 -1.08 0.02
N ILE A 118 -7.37 -1.18 -0.45
CA ILE A 118 -7.83 -0.49 -1.65
C ILE A 118 -8.91 0.46 -1.19
N ALA A 119 -8.74 1.73 -1.48
CA ALA A 119 -9.65 2.77 -1.03
C ALA A 119 -9.75 3.87 -2.08
N ASP A 120 -10.76 4.73 -1.92
CA ASP A 120 -10.89 5.92 -2.75
C ASP A 120 -10.84 7.20 -1.91
N THR A 121 -10.89 8.33 -2.58
CA THR A 121 -10.82 9.64 -1.94
C THR A 121 -12.08 10.03 -1.19
N PHE A 122 -13.13 9.20 -1.24
CA PHE A 122 -14.38 9.40 -0.50
C PHE A 122 -14.45 8.48 0.73
N ASN A 123 -13.32 8.00 1.20
CA ASN A 123 -13.19 7.14 2.40
C ASN A 123 -13.86 5.75 2.23
N ARG A 124 -14.06 5.30 1.00
CA ARG A 124 -14.59 3.96 0.77
C ARG A 124 -13.44 2.98 0.68
N VAL A 125 -13.37 2.07 1.64
CA VAL A 125 -12.39 0.97 1.65
C VAL A 125 -13.10 -0.28 1.13
N VAL A 126 -12.57 -0.85 0.05
CA VAL A 126 -13.17 -2.02 -0.62
C VAL A 126 -12.35 -3.28 -0.45
N PHE A 127 -11.16 -3.16 0.09
CA PHE A 127 -10.28 -4.30 0.33
C PHE A 127 -9.35 -3.98 1.50
N VAL A 128 -9.15 -4.94 2.38
CA VAL A 128 -8.14 -4.85 3.43
C VAL A 128 -7.55 -6.24 3.67
N SER A 129 -6.24 -6.30 3.83
CA SER A 129 -5.55 -7.53 4.24
C SER A 129 -4.41 -7.20 5.18
N GLN A 130 -4.09 -8.14 6.06
CA GLN A 130 -2.98 -8.01 6.99
C GLN A 130 -2.18 -9.31 7.03
N GLY A 131 -0.86 -9.18 6.92
CA GLY A 131 0.02 -10.33 6.75
C GLY A 131 -0.06 -10.89 5.34
N TYR A 132 0.55 -12.04 5.12
CA TYR A 132 0.50 -12.68 3.81
C TYR A 132 -0.40 -13.92 3.87
N THR A 133 -1.28 -14.04 2.89
CA THR A 133 -2.02 -15.26 2.61
C THR A 133 -1.82 -15.64 1.16
N ILE A 134 -1.78 -16.93 0.87
CA ILE A 134 -1.65 -17.43 -0.50
C ILE A 134 -2.79 -16.86 -1.34
N GLY A 135 -2.45 -16.28 -2.51
CA GLY A 135 -3.42 -15.67 -3.40
C GLY A 135 -3.73 -14.22 -3.11
N LEU A 136 -2.97 -13.57 -2.23
CA LEU A 136 -3.19 -12.16 -1.90
C LEU A 136 -3.19 -11.27 -3.15
N GLY A 137 -2.19 -11.41 -4.03
CA GLY A 137 -2.11 -10.63 -5.26
C GLY A 137 -3.32 -10.83 -6.15
N GLU A 138 -3.76 -12.07 -6.32
CA GLU A 138 -4.93 -12.39 -7.14
C GLU A 138 -6.21 -11.80 -6.58
N GLN A 139 -6.40 -11.84 -5.26
CA GLN A 139 -7.55 -11.22 -4.61
C GLN A 139 -7.55 -9.70 -4.80
N LEU A 140 -6.38 -9.09 -4.68
CA LEU A 140 -6.22 -7.65 -4.89
C LEU A 140 -6.58 -7.27 -6.32
N VAL A 141 -6.05 -7.97 -7.31
CA VAL A 141 -6.32 -7.72 -8.72
C VAL A 141 -7.80 -7.98 -9.05
N LYS A 142 -8.39 -9.05 -8.51
CA LYS A 142 -9.82 -9.33 -8.69
C LYS A 142 -10.67 -8.17 -8.19
N THR A 143 -10.30 -7.60 -7.05
CA THR A 143 -11.03 -6.45 -6.49
C THR A 143 -10.92 -5.23 -7.41
N VAL A 144 -9.71 -4.89 -7.87
CA VAL A 144 -9.54 -3.71 -8.76
C VAL A 144 -10.25 -3.90 -10.09
N LYS A 145 -10.34 -5.11 -10.61
CA LYS A 145 -11.07 -5.38 -11.86
C LYS A 145 -12.58 -5.20 -11.72
N GLY A 146 -13.11 -5.29 -10.51
CA GLY A 146 -14.53 -5.09 -10.23
C GLY A 146 -14.92 -3.64 -9.95
N LEU A 147 -13.97 -2.73 -9.96
CA LEU A 147 -14.22 -1.32 -9.64
C LEU A 147 -14.65 -0.48 -10.84
#